data_b8c662030e2417484e9be2f6b805d5ab
#
_entry.id   b8c662030e2417484e9be2f6b805d5ab
#
_cell.length_a   1.000
_cell.length_b   1.000
_cell.length_c   1.000
_cell.angle_alpha   90.00
_cell.angle_beta   90.00
_cell.angle_gamma   90.00
#
_symmetry.space_group_name_H-M   'P 1'
#
loop_
_entity.id
_entity.type
_entity.pdbx_description
1 polymer ?
#
loop_
_entity_poly.entity_id
_entity_poly.type
_entity_poly.pdbx_seq_one_letter_code
_entity_poly.pdbx_strand_id
1 'polypeptide(L)'
;MRIRALLVALVAAGCSRDAATRVEIGEPAPRYAATTLAGDSASTAALAGKVVLLNVWATWCAPCRDEIPYLQSLYDRHRAEGLEIIGVSVDARGQEPAIREFATAFRMTYPIWRDPDERVQSLYFALGVPSSYLIDRSGVLRWRRLGTIRASDTTLTHALTAALAADP
;
A
#
# COMPACT_ATOMS: atom_id res chain seq x y z
N MET A 1 -70.33 0.48 8.52
CA MET A 1 -69.30 -0.51 8.07
C MET A 1 -68.03 0.23 7.79
N ARG A 2 -67.06 0.23 8.73
CA ARG A 2 -65.82 1.03 8.68
C ARG A 2 -64.66 0.16 8.21
N ILE A 3 -64.22 0.38 6.98
CA ILE A 3 -63.06 -0.33 6.40
C ILE A 3 -61.79 0.36 6.91
N ARG A 4 -60.99 -0.34 7.73
CA ARG A 4 -59.65 0.07 8.15
C ARG A 4 -58.66 -0.31 7.07
N ALA A 5 -58.10 0.65 6.37
CA ALA A 5 -56.98 0.47 5.46
C ALA A 5 -55.69 0.18 6.26
N LEU A 6 -55.11 -1.00 6.12
CA LEU A 6 -53.80 -1.35 6.64
C LEU A 6 -52.73 -0.79 5.68
N LEU A 7 -51.99 0.21 6.12
CA LEU A 7 -50.77 0.66 5.43
C LEU A 7 -49.64 -0.31 5.75
N VAL A 8 -49.23 -1.11 4.78
CA VAL A 8 -48.03 -1.95 4.85
C VAL A 8 -46.84 -1.06 4.45
N ALA A 9 -46.01 -0.69 5.43
CA ALA A 9 -44.76 -0.02 5.19
C ALA A 9 -43.73 -1.03 4.66
N LEU A 10 -43.37 -0.92 3.37
CA LEU A 10 -42.28 -1.68 2.76
C LEU A 10 -40.97 -1.07 3.25
N VAL A 11 -40.28 -1.74 4.19
CA VAL A 11 -38.89 -1.41 4.57
C VAL A 11 -38.01 -1.97 3.47
N ALA A 12 -37.52 -1.07 2.61
CA ALA A 12 -36.46 -1.39 1.65
C ALA A 12 -35.16 -1.59 2.43
N ALA A 13 -34.79 -2.85 2.70
CA ALA A 13 -33.45 -3.20 3.18
C ALA A 13 -32.45 -2.87 2.04
N GLY A 14 -31.83 -1.71 2.15
CA GLY A 14 -30.70 -1.34 1.30
C GLY A 14 -29.54 -2.30 1.57
N CYS A 15 -29.35 -3.31 0.70
CA CYS A 15 -28.09 -4.04 0.65
C CYS A 15 -27.01 -3.05 0.26
N SER A 16 -26.22 -2.57 1.23
CA SER A 16 -24.91 -1.97 0.97
C SER A 16 -24.08 -3.06 0.30
N ARG A 17 -24.04 -3.06 -1.02
CA ARG A 17 -23.02 -3.79 -1.75
C ARG A 17 -21.69 -3.18 -1.29
N ASP A 18 -20.91 -3.95 -0.55
CA ASP A 18 -19.47 -3.75 -0.50
C ASP A 18 -18.99 -3.83 -1.95
N ALA A 19 -18.91 -2.68 -2.59
CA ALA A 19 -18.27 -2.56 -3.88
C ALA A 19 -16.84 -3.02 -3.64
N ALA A 20 -16.46 -4.16 -4.21
CA ALA A 20 -15.08 -4.62 -4.21
C ALA A 20 -14.25 -3.40 -4.65
N THR A 21 -13.48 -2.85 -3.72
CA THR A 21 -12.76 -1.59 -3.91
C THR A 21 -11.81 -1.80 -5.06
N ARG A 22 -12.13 -1.28 -6.23
CA ARG A 22 -11.24 -1.34 -7.38
C ARG A 22 -10.02 -0.49 -7.04
N VAL A 23 -8.83 -1.07 -7.25
CA VAL A 23 -7.58 -0.34 -7.08
C VAL A 23 -7.33 0.48 -8.35
N GLU A 24 -7.98 1.63 -8.44
CA GLU A 24 -7.90 2.55 -9.58
C GLU A 24 -7.22 3.86 -9.15
N ILE A 25 -6.44 4.45 -10.06
CA ILE A 25 -5.82 5.76 -9.81
C ILE A 25 -6.93 6.81 -9.71
N GLY A 26 -6.88 7.62 -8.66
CA GLY A 26 -7.90 8.63 -8.34
C GLY A 26 -8.93 8.17 -7.32
N GLU A 27 -8.96 6.88 -6.96
CA GLU A 27 -9.87 6.33 -5.97
C GLU A 27 -9.18 6.11 -4.61
N PRO A 28 -9.93 6.01 -3.50
CA PRO A 28 -9.38 5.68 -2.20
C PRO A 28 -8.61 4.36 -2.24
N ALA A 29 -7.37 4.37 -1.75
CA ALA A 29 -6.56 3.16 -1.66
C ALA A 29 -7.17 2.19 -0.62
N PRO A 30 -7.12 0.87 -0.86
CA PRO A 30 -7.56 -0.12 0.11
C PRO A 30 -6.83 0.04 1.44
N ARG A 31 -7.57 -0.03 2.56
CA ARG A 31 -6.96 -0.07 3.89
C ARG A 31 -6.25 -1.40 4.08
N TYR A 32 -5.00 -1.33 4.46
CA TYR A 32 -4.17 -2.51 4.62
C TYR A 32 -3.53 -2.52 6.02
N ALA A 33 -3.48 -3.70 6.62
CA ALA A 33 -2.82 -3.93 7.90
C ALA A 33 -1.96 -5.20 7.84
N ALA A 34 -0.80 -5.14 8.48
CA ALA A 34 0.17 -6.23 8.54
C ALA A 34 0.91 -6.21 9.88
N THR A 35 1.92 -7.04 10.00
CA THR A 35 2.80 -7.09 11.16
C THR A 35 4.18 -6.55 10.78
N THR A 36 4.78 -5.70 11.60
CA THR A 36 6.16 -5.24 11.40
C THR A 36 7.16 -6.39 11.60
N LEU A 37 8.42 -6.19 11.21
CA LEU A 37 9.49 -7.14 11.56
C LEU A 37 9.72 -7.27 13.07
N ALA A 38 9.33 -6.28 13.86
CA ALA A 38 9.41 -6.35 15.33
C ALA A 38 8.26 -7.16 15.95
N GLY A 39 7.20 -7.44 15.18
CA GLY A 39 6.03 -8.18 15.63
C GLY A 39 4.82 -7.29 15.98
N ASP A 40 4.96 -5.97 15.86
CA ASP A 40 3.89 -5.02 16.16
C ASP A 40 2.86 -4.97 15.04
N SER A 41 1.61 -4.65 15.37
CA SER A 41 0.59 -4.37 14.38
C SER A 41 0.84 -3.02 13.70
N ALA A 42 0.70 -2.97 12.38
CA ALA A 42 0.84 -1.76 11.59
C ALA A 42 -0.28 -1.66 10.55
N SER A 43 -0.70 -0.46 10.19
CA SER A 43 -1.73 -0.27 9.18
C SER A 43 -1.54 1.03 8.39
N THR A 44 -1.99 1.04 7.13
CA THR A 44 -1.99 2.25 6.29
C THR A 44 -2.89 3.35 6.86
N ALA A 45 -3.90 2.99 7.66
CA ALA A 45 -4.76 3.98 8.32
C ALA A 45 -4.00 4.83 9.36
N ALA A 46 -2.96 4.28 9.98
CA ALA A 46 -2.11 5.01 10.93
C ALA A 46 -1.17 6.01 10.25
N LEU A 47 -1.07 5.97 8.92
CA LEU A 47 -0.25 6.85 8.10
C LEU A 47 -1.06 7.98 7.44
N ALA A 48 -2.28 8.22 7.89
CA ALA A 48 -3.10 9.32 7.38
C ALA A 48 -2.34 10.66 7.48
N GLY A 49 -2.43 11.49 6.43
CA GLY A 49 -1.67 12.73 6.31
C GLY A 49 -0.23 12.58 5.79
N LYS A 50 0.25 11.35 5.59
CA LYS A 50 1.52 11.05 4.93
C LYS A 50 1.30 10.71 3.46
N VAL A 51 2.31 10.98 2.64
CA VAL A 51 2.41 10.36 1.30
C VAL A 51 3.04 8.99 1.49
N VAL A 52 2.36 7.93 1.08
CA VAL A 52 2.79 6.55 1.32
C VAL A 52 3.15 5.88 0.00
N LEU A 53 4.37 5.38 -0.13
CA LEU A 53 4.76 4.46 -1.20
C LEU A 53 4.80 3.04 -0.64
N LEU A 54 3.76 2.26 -0.93
CA LEU A 54 3.67 0.85 -0.57
C LEU A 54 4.39 0.03 -1.65
N ASN A 55 5.45 -0.69 -1.28
CA ASN A 55 6.22 -1.55 -2.18
C ASN A 55 6.14 -3.00 -1.71
N VAL A 56 5.61 -3.86 -2.56
CA VAL A 56 5.47 -5.31 -2.31
C VAL A 56 6.65 -6.04 -2.92
N TRP A 57 7.38 -6.81 -2.11
CA TRP A 57 8.65 -7.43 -2.50
C TRP A 57 8.89 -8.76 -1.77
N ALA A 58 9.97 -9.47 -2.14
CA ALA A 58 10.44 -10.65 -1.44
C ALA A 58 11.97 -10.81 -1.57
N THR A 59 12.59 -11.53 -0.65
CA THR A 59 14.06 -11.77 -0.64
C THR A 59 14.54 -12.56 -1.86
N TRP A 60 13.71 -13.46 -2.38
CA TRP A 60 13.96 -14.28 -3.58
C TRP A 60 13.71 -13.55 -4.90
N CYS A 61 13.13 -12.36 -4.85
CA CYS A 61 12.77 -11.59 -6.04
C CYS A 61 13.98 -10.82 -6.58
N ALA A 62 14.60 -11.31 -7.64
CA ALA A 62 15.75 -10.63 -8.25
C ALA A 62 15.45 -9.20 -8.73
N PRO A 63 14.32 -8.92 -9.44
CA PRO A 63 13.98 -7.55 -9.85
C PRO A 63 13.74 -6.58 -8.67
N CYS A 64 13.33 -7.10 -7.50
CA CYS A 64 13.14 -6.28 -6.30
C CYS A 64 14.49 -5.72 -5.79
N ARG A 65 15.57 -6.52 -5.91
CA ARG A 65 16.92 -6.09 -5.52
C ARG A 65 17.41 -4.89 -6.32
N ASP A 66 16.98 -4.79 -7.57
CA ASP A 66 17.41 -3.72 -8.49
C ASP A 66 16.75 -2.38 -8.12
N GLU A 67 15.53 -2.38 -7.58
CA GLU A 67 14.79 -1.15 -7.27
C GLU A 67 15.02 -0.61 -5.85
N ILE A 68 15.32 -1.49 -4.89
CA ILE A 68 15.46 -1.14 -3.46
C ILE A 68 16.46 0.01 -3.21
N PRO A 69 17.65 0.06 -3.84
CA PRO A 69 18.55 1.20 -3.65
C PRO A 69 17.95 2.53 -4.10
N TYR A 70 17.15 2.50 -5.16
CA TYR A 70 16.43 3.70 -5.61
C TYR A 70 15.33 4.11 -4.64
N LEU A 71 14.54 3.14 -4.16
CA LEU A 71 13.51 3.40 -3.13
C LEU A 71 14.13 3.99 -1.86
N GLN A 72 15.27 3.43 -1.41
CA GLN A 72 15.99 3.99 -0.27
C GLN A 72 16.43 5.44 -0.52
N SER A 73 16.92 5.74 -1.72
CA SER A 73 17.30 7.12 -2.07
C SER A 73 16.11 8.08 -2.09
N LEU A 74 14.92 7.63 -2.48
CA LEU A 74 13.69 8.42 -2.40
C LEU A 74 13.30 8.67 -0.94
N TYR A 75 13.36 7.62 -0.10
CA TYR A 75 13.06 7.74 1.32
C TYR A 75 13.96 8.75 2.01
N ASP A 76 15.28 8.62 1.84
CA ASP A 76 16.26 9.53 2.44
C ASP A 76 16.04 10.99 2.04
N ARG A 77 15.63 11.21 0.80
CA ARG A 77 15.42 12.56 0.24
C ARG A 77 14.12 13.20 0.71
N HIS A 78 13.03 12.44 0.79
CA HIS A 78 11.69 13.00 0.94
C HIS A 78 11.00 12.66 2.27
N ARG A 79 11.60 11.84 3.16
CA ARG A 79 10.99 11.51 4.47
C ARG A 79 10.69 12.76 5.32
N ALA A 80 11.56 13.76 5.28
CA ALA A 80 11.36 15.02 5.99
C ALA A 80 10.19 15.85 5.41
N GLU A 81 9.84 15.62 4.14
CA GLU A 81 8.71 16.23 3.45
C GLU A 81 7.40 15.48 3.66
N GLY A 82 7.45 14.34 4.37
CA GLY A 82 6.27 13.54 4.71
C GLY A 82 6.08 12.30 3.84
N LEU A 83 7.09 11.88 3.06
CA LEU A 83 7.07 10.56 2.42
C LEU A 83 7.31 9.46 3.46
N GLU A 84 6.46 8.46 3.44
CA GLU A 84 6.67 7.18 4.11
C GLU A 84 6.77 6.06 3.06
N ILE A 85 7.84 5.27 3.09
CA ILE A 85 7.94 4.06 2.27
C ILE A 85 7.70 2.87 3.16
N ILE A 86 6.81 1.97 2.74
CA ILE A 86 6.52 0.72 3.43
C ILE A 86 6.91 -0.43 2.51
N GLY A 87 7.96 -1.17 2.87
CA GLY A 87 8.30 -2.41 2.19
C GLY A 87 7.47 -3.58 2.76
N VAL A 88 6.55 -4.13 1.98
CA VAL A 88 5.77 -5.30 2.39
C VAL A 88 6.43 -6.55 1.84
N SER A 89 7.07 -7.33 2.72
CA SER A 89 7.62 -8.63 2.35
C SER A 89 6.53 -9.70 2.32
N VAL A 90 6.46 -10.42 1.21
CA VAL A 90 5.60 -11.60 1.02
C VAL A 90 6.39 -12.91 1.18
N ASP A 91 7.57 -12.85 1.82
CA ASP A 91 8.30 -14.06 2.18
C ASP A 91 7.48 -14.95 3.11
N ALA A 92 7.64 -16.25 2.98
CA ALA A 92 6.91 -17.23 3.77
C ALA A 92 7.15 -17.07 5.29
N ARG A 93 6.28 -17.65 6.09
CA ARG A 93 6.44 -17.68 7.56
C ARG A 93 7.78 -18.29 7.96
N GLY A 94 8.43 -17.71 8.97
CA GLY A 94 9.74 -18.17 9.46
C GLY A 94 10.93 -17.61 8.68
N GLN A 95 10.70 -16.76 7.67
CA GLN A 95 11.77 -16.12 6.89
C GLN A 95 12.22 -14.76 7.47
N GLU A 96 11.79 -14.41 8.68
CA GLU A 96 12.18 -13.16 9.33
C GLU A 96 13.69 -12.92 9.42
N PRO A 97 14.53 -13.95 9.72
CA PRO A 97 15.97 -13.78 9.70
C PRO A 97 16.51 -13.41 8.30
N ALA A 98 16.02 -14.06 7.26
CA ALA A 98 16.42 -13.76 5.88
C ALA A 98 15.98 -12.35 5.44
N ILE A 99 14.79 -11.92 5.85
CA ILE A 99 14.30 -10.56 5.59
C ILE A 99 15.21 -9.52 6.28
N ARG A 100 15.60 -9.74 7.54
CA ARG A 100 16.52 -8.84 8.29
C ARG A 100 17.91 -8.79 7.66
N GLU A 101 18.46 -9.93 7.27
CA GLU A 101 19.74 -10.00 6.59
C GLU A 101 19.70 -9.23 5.26
N PHE A 102 18.66 -9.47 4.48
CA PHE A 102 18.42 -8.76 3.23
C PHE A 102 18.31 -7.25 3.45
N ALA A 103 17.49 -6.80 4.40
CA ALA A 103 17.32 -5.39 4.73
C ALA A 103 18.65 -4.72 5.12
N THR A 104 19.48 -5.43 5.88
CA THR A 104 20.82 -4.97 6.26
C THR A 104 21.75 -4.87 5.05
N ALA A 105 21.77 -5.90 4.20
CA ALA A 105 22.62 -5.94 2.99
C ALA A 105 22.28 -4.80 2.02
N PHE A 106 20.99 -4.49 1.87
CA PHE A 106 20.50 -3.40 1.00
C PHE A 106 20.37 -2.05 1.71
N ARG A 107 20.77 -1.96 3.00
CA ARG A 107 20.71 -0.74 3.83
C ARG A 107 19.32 -0.12 3.87
N MET A 108 18.28 -0.95 3.90
CA MET A 108 16.90 -0.49 4.00
C MET A 108 16.66 0.12 5.39
N THR A 109 16.27 1.39 5.44
CA THR A 109 15.95 2.11 6.68
C THR A 109 14.47 2.46 6.80
N TYR A 110 13.70 2.30 5.75
CA TYR A 110 12.26 2.45 5.80
C TYR A 110 11.58 1.23 6.43
N PRO A 111 10.37 1.39 7.00
CA PRO A 111 9.63 0.32 7.64
C PRO A 111 9.39 -0.89 6.74
N ILE A 112 9.58 -2.08 7.32
CA ILE A 112 9.28 -3.36 6.66
C ILE A 112 8.12 -4.03 7.40
N TRP A 113 7.05 -4.33 6.66
CA TRP A 113 5.92 -5.11 7.11
C TRP A 113 5.98 -6.51 6.50
N ARG A 114 5.35 -7.48 7.16
CA ARG A 114 5.33 -8.87 6.75
C ARG A 114 3.93 -9.30 6.38
N ASP A 115 3.80 -9.94 5.26
CA ASP A 115 2.53 -10.49 4.77
C ASP A 115 2.72 -11.87 4.13
N PRO A 116 3.06 -12.91 4.93
CA PRO A 116 3.31 -14.27 4.43
C PRO A 116 2.06 -14.93 3.84
N ASP A 117 0.89 -14.35 4.02
CA ASP A 117 -0.38 -14.80 3.44
C ASP A 117 -0.73 -14.06 2.14
N GLU A 118 0.15 -13.18 1.67
CA GLU A 118 0.01 -12.44 0.42
C GLU A 118 -1.30 -11.64 0.28
N ARG A 119 -1.88 -11.20 1.42
CA ARG A 119 -3.15 -10.46 1.44
C ARG A 119 -3.07 -9.13 0.71
N VAL A 120 -1.90 -8.48 0.75
CA VAL A 120 -1.63 -7.24 0.03
C VAL A 120 -1.79 -7.45 -1.48
N GLN A 121 -1.35 -8.58 -2.00
CA GLN A 121 -1.46 -8.90 -3.43
C GLN A 121 -2.92 -9.00 -3.85
N SER A 122 -3.74 -9.73 -3.08
CA SER A 122 -5.18 -9.83 -3.34
C SER A 122 -5.88 -8.48 -3.22
N LEU A 123 -5.54 -7.70 -2.19
CA LEU A 123 -6.19 -6.44 -1.88
C LEU A 123 -5.87 -5.33 -2.90
N TYR A 124 -4.62 -5.28 -3.38
CA TYR A 124 -4.14 -4.28 -4.33
C TYR A 124 -4.10 -4.79 -5.78
N PHE A 125 -4.61 -5.99 -6.04
CA PHE A 125 -4.56 -6.65 -7.35
C PHE A 125 -3.13 -6.70 -7.91
N ALA A 126 -2.15 -6.98 -7.06
CA ALA A 126 -0.77 -7.21 -7.45
C ALA A 126 -0.62 -8.60 -8.06
N LEU A 127 -0.19 -8.67 -9.31
CA LEU A 127 0.00 -9.94 -10.03
C LEU A 127 1.32 -10.64 -9.68
N GLY A 128 2.09 -10.07 -8.75
CA GLY A 128 3.39 -10.58 -8.33
C GLY A 128 4.28 -9.48 -7.75
N VAL A 129 5.54 -9.80 -7.55
CA VAL A 129 6.56 -8.89 -7.02
C VAL A 129 7.62 -8.54 -8.09
N PRO A 130 8.14 -7.28 -8.10
CA PRO A 130 7.70 -6.18 -7.26
C PRO A 130 6.40 -5.54 -7.76
N SER A 131 5.66 -4.92 -6.83
CA SER A 131 4.51 -4.08 -7.15
C SER A 131 4.48 -2.87 -6.22
N SER A 132 4.18 -1.69 -6.74
CA SER A 132 4.25 -0.46 -5.94
C SER A 132 3.04 0.45 -6.17
N TYR A 133 2.65 1.15 -5.11
CA TYR A 133 1.46 1.98 -5.03
C TYR A 133 1.76 3.27 -4.28
N LEU A 134 1.56 4.42 -4.92
CA LEU A 134 1.70 5.74 -4.29
C LEU A 134 0.34 6.24 -3.86
N ILE A 135 0.21 6.52 -2.58
CA ILE A 135 -1.01 6.98 -1.92
C ILE A 135 -0.72 8.38 -1.38
N ASP A 136 -1.58 9.34 -1.64
CA ASP A 136 -1.41 10.70 -1.15
C ASP A 136 -1.87 10.88 0.31
N ARG A 137 -1.74 12.11 0.84
CA ARG A 137 -2.09 12.46 2.22
C ARG A 137 -3.58 12.24 2.54
N SER A 138 -4.45 12.31 1.53
CA SER A 138 -5.90 12.06 1.65
C SER A 138 -6.27 10.57 1.56
N GLY A 139 -5.29 9.69 1.32
CA GLY A 139 -5.50 8.25 1.19
C GLY A 139 -5.92 7.81 -0.21
N VAL A 140 -5.78 8.67 -1.23
CA VAL A 140 -6.13 8.38 -2.63
C VAL A 140 -4.93 7.82 -3.37
N LEU A 141 -5.13 6.74 -4.16
CA LEU A 141 -4.11 6.16 -5.02
C LEU A 141 -3.79 7.11 -6.18
N ARG A 142 -2.53 7.53 -6.29
CA ARG A 142 -2.07 8.48 -7.32
C ARG A 142 -1.23 7.85 -8.41
N TRP A 143 -0.61 6.72 -8.11
CA TRP A 143 0.24 6.01 -9.07
C TRP A 143 0.38 4.54 -8.66
N ARG A 144 0.59 3.67 -9.64
CA ARG A 144 0.93 2.27 -9.41
C ARG A 144 1.89 1.74 -10.48
N ARG A 145 2.71 0.77 -10.10
CA ARG A 145 3.59 0.01 -10.98
C ARG A 145 3.50 -1.48 -10.65
N LEU A 146 3.25 -2.29 -11.64
CA LEU A 146 3.44 -3.74 -11.60
C LEU A 146 4.77 -4.03 -12.29
N GLY A 147 5.77 -4.50 -11.54
CA GLY A 147 7.16 -4.66 -11.99
C GLY A 147 8.10 -3.58 -11.44
N THR A 148 9.38 -3.70 -11.78
CA THR A 148 10.48 -2.91 -11.23
C THR A 148 10.32 -1.41 -11.51
N ILE A 149 10.56 -0.59 -10.48
CA ILE A 149 10.73 0.86 -10.59
C ILE A 149 12.18 1.15 -10.96
N ARG A 150 12.38 2.04 -11.91
CA ARG A 150 13.72 2.52 -12.29
C ARG A 150 13.88 4.01 -11.97
N ALA A 151 15.10 4.43 -11.70
CA ALA A 151 15.40 5.85 -11.45
C ALA A 151 15.01 6.78 -12.62
N SER A 152 14.91 6.24 -13.84
CA SER A 152 14.44 6.95 -15.02
C SER A 152 12.91 7.01 -15.15
N ASP A 153 12.15 6.46 -14.19
CA ASP A 153 10.68 6.50 -14.20
C ASP A 153 10.17 7.88 -13.84
N THR A 154 9.95 8.70 -14.84
CA THR A 154 9.43 10.07 -14.66
C THR A 154 7.99 10.08 -14.16
N THR A 155 7.22 9.01 -14.38
CA THR A 155 5.81 8.95 -13.94
C THR A 155 5.69 8.88 -12.42
N LEU A 156 6.57 8.09 -11.76
CA LEU A 156 6.64 8.07 -10.29
C LEU A 156 7.10 9.44 -9.77
N THR A 157 8.17 10.00 -10.34
CA THR A 157 8.72 11.28 -9.88
C THR A 157 7.67 12.39 -9.94
N HIS A 158 6.93 12.50 -11.04
CA HIS A 158 5.85 13.48 -11.18
C HIS A 158 4.73 13.26 -10.17
N ALA A 159 4.25 12.02 -10.02
CA ALA A 159 3.19 11.70 -9.06
C ALA A 159 3.62 11.97 -7.62
N LEU A 160 4.87 11.62 -7.25
CA LEU A 160 5.43 11.86 -5.92
C LEU A 160 5.55 13.36 -5.63
N THR A 161 6.11 14.14 -6.55
CA THR A 161 6.23 15.59 -6.40
C THR A 161 4.85 16.23 -6.21
N ALA A 162 3.86 15.84 -7.02
CA ALA A 162 2.49 16.35 -6.89
C ALA A 162 1.85 15.97 -5.54
N ALA A 163 2.03 14.71 -5.08
CA ALA A 163 1.49 14.24 -3.82
C ALA A 163 2.13 14.93 -2.59
N LEU A 164 3.44 15.23 -2.66
CA LEU A 164 4.16 15.93 -1.59
C LEU A 164 3.79 17.42 -1.52
N ALA A 165 3.52 18.05 -2.67
CA ALA A 165 3.14 19.46 -2.76
C ALA A 165 1.67 19.71 -2.38
N ALA A 166 0.80 18.69 -2.41
CA ALA A 166 -0.60 18.83 -2.05
C ALA A 166 -0.75 18.97 -0.52
N ASP A 167 -1.56 19.95 -0.11
CA ASP A 167 -2.02 20.03 1.28
C ASP A 167 -2.94 18.83 1.60
N PRO A 168 -3.00 18.41 2.88
CA PRO A 168 -3.83 17.27 3.31
C PRO A 168 -5.33 17.56 3.20
#